data_9ce4c7a9d2e5aded5eb9be2748a14be4
#
_entry.id   9ce4c7a9d2e5aded5eb9be2748a14be4
#
_cell.length_a   1.000
_cell.length_b   1.000
_cell.length_c   1.000
_cell.angle_alpha   90.00
_cell.angle_beta   90.00
_cell.angle_gamma   90.00
#
_symmetry.space_group_name_H-M   'P 1'
#
loop_
_entity.id
_entity.type
_entity.pdbx_description
1 polymer ?
#
loop_
_entity_poly.entity_id
_entity_poly.type
_entity_poly.pdbx_seq_one_letter_code
_entity_poly.pdbx_strand_id
1 'polypeptide(L)'
;EYLKKFKSTRRDLFSDCRACEQADMVRLFFRMGDMATAENLASPIFDGLMKCHDVPRNIWLLYLQRALDYKELSKASSLAESLYATSTLGDPSDLGYFGAILRCWTFTAPKKATKLFKRYLIHWEVLWDKQKWFSFIVGAWVYCKVQKAHIKTLKLELPSHCPFWKETNIYDLAQL
;
A
#
# COMPACT_ATOMS: atom_id res chain seq x y z
N GLU A 1 -26.31 -15.03 13.13
CA GLU A 1 -26.95 -16.11 12.37
C GLU A 1 -26.33 -16.30 10.97
N TYR A 2 -26.19 -15.24 10.16
CA TYR A 2 -25.58 -15.27 8.83
C TYR A 2 -24.16 -15.84 8.83
N LEU A 3 -23.31 -15.45 9.76
CA LEU A 3 -21.92 -15.94 9.87
C LEU A 3 -21.84 -17.43 10.20
N LYS A 4 -22.76 -17.96 11.00
CA LYS A 4 -22.82 -19.40 11.29
C LYS A 4 -23.21 -20.16 10.03
N LYS A 5 -24.21 -19.68 9.29
CA LYS A 5 -24.65 -20.28 8.03
C LYS A 5 -23.54 -20.25 6.97
N PHE A 6 -22.85 -19.11 6.83
CA PHE A 6 -21.73 -18.97 5.90
C PHE A 6 -20.60 -19.97 6.19
N LYS A 7 -20.19 -20.11 7.46
CA LYS A 7 -19.15 -21.07 7.87
C LYS A 7 -19.54 -22.54 7.67
N SER A 8 -20.84 -22.86 7.68
CA SER A 8 -21.36 -24.21 7.49
C SER A 8 -21.66 -24.56 6.03
N THR A 9 -21.63 -23.57 5.12
CA THR A 9 -21.89 -23.83 3.70
C THR A 9 -20.76 -24.64 3.08
N ARG A 10 -21.11 -25.69 2.33
CA ARG A 10 -20.16 -26.52 1.61
C ARG A 10 -19.45 -25.68 0.55
N ARG A 11 -18.14 -25.79 0.51
CA ARG A 11 -17.30 -25.10 -0.48
C ARG A 11 -17.37 -25.83 -1.81
N ASP A 12 -17.33 -25.08 -2.88
CA ASP A 12 -17.26 -25.55 -4.27
C ASP A 12 -16.00 -25.01 -4.97
N LEU A 13 -15.88 -25.27 -6.26
CA LEU A 13 -14.73 -24.83 -7.07
C LEU A 13 -14.68 -23.30 -7.30
N PHE A 14 -15.79 -22.61 -7.05
CA PHE A 14 -15.89 -21.15 -7.21
C PHE A 14 -15.73 -20.39 -5.89
N SER A 15 -15.60 -21.11 -4.78
CA SER A 15 -15.40 -20.49 -3.48
C SER A 15 -13.98 -19.92 -3.36
N ASP A 16 -13.88 -18.71 -2.83
CA ASP A 16 -12.59 -18.11 -2.50
C ASP A 16 -11.81 -18.97 -1.49
N CYS A 17 -10.49 -18.79 -1.43
CA CYS A 17 -9.70 -19.47 -0.41
C CYS A 17 -10.09 -18.97 1.00
N ARG A 18 -9.92 -19.81 2.02
CA ARG A 18 -10.28 -19.48 3.42
C ARG A 18 -9.66 -18.18 3.91
N ALA A 19 -8.43 -17.88 3.48
CA ALA A 19 -7.76 -16.64 3.86
C ALA A 19 -8.44 -15.41 3.23
N CYS A 20 -8.89 -15.50 1.96
CA CYS A 20 -9.63 -14.43 1.31
C CYS A 20 -11.00 -14.20 1.95
N GLU A 21 -11.74 -15.28 2.24
CA GLU A 21 -13.03 -15.19 2.95
C GLU A 21 -12.88 -14.55 4.33
N GLN A 22 -11.83 -14.93 5.07
CA GLN A 22 -11.53 -14.31 6.36
C GLN A 22 -11.19 -12.82 6.20
N ALA A 23 -10.41 -12.48 5.18
CA ALA A 23 -10.05 -11.10 4.88
C ALA A 23 -11.29 -10.25 4.51
N ASP A 24 -12.25 -10.81 3.80
CA ASP A 24 -13.50 -10.12 3.47
C ASP A 24 -14.36 -9.88 4.70
N MET A 25 -14.38 -10.82 5.63
CA MET A 25 -15.03 -10.63 6.92
C MET A 25 -14.37 -9.51 7.74
N VAL A 26 -13.03 -9.47 7.77
CA VAL A 26 -12.30 -8.36 8.41
C VAL A 26 -12.70 -7.02 7.79
N ARG A 27 -12.71 -6.92 6.44
CA ARG A 27 -13.11 -5.70 5.74
C ARG A 27 -14.54 -5.27 6.05
N LEU A 28 -15.47 -6.23 6.14
CA LEU A 28 -16.86 -5.96 6.46
C LEU A 28 -16.98 -5.29 7.84
N PHE A 29 -16.45 -5.92 8.89
CA PHE A 29 -16.53 -5.39 10.24
C PHE A 29 -15.75 -4.08 10.41
N PHE A 30 -14.60 -3.97 9.73
CA PHE A 30 -13.84 -2.74 9.67
C PHE A 30 -14.68 -1.57 9.10
N ARG A 31 -15.41 -1.80 8.00
CA ARG A 31 -16.30 -0.78 7.39
C ARG A 31 -17.53 -0.46 8.24
N MET A 32 -18.02 -1.43 8.99
CA MET A 32 -19.10 -1.23 9.96
C MET A 32 -18.65 -0.46 11.21
N GLY A 33 -17.35 -0.22 11.40
CA GLY A 33 -16.78 0.41 12.56
C GLY A 33 -16.63 -0.52 13.78
N ASP A 34 -16.99 -1.79 13.66
CA ASP A 34 -16.76 -2.80 14.69
C ASP A 34 -15.32 -3.28 14.69
N MET A 35 -14.45 -2.43 15.25
CA MET A 35 -13.02 -2.67 15.25
C MET A 35 -12.62 -3.86 16.11
N ALA A 36 -13.34 -4.12 17.21
CA ALA A 36 -13.03 -5.25 18.09
C ALA A 36 -13.22 -6.58 17.35
N THR A 37 -14.33 -6.73 16.64
CA THR A 37 -14.59 -7.92 15.80
C THR A 37 -13.62 -7.99 14.64
N ALA A 38 -13.31 -6.87 13.96
CA ALA A 38 -12.35 -6.84 12.87
C ALA A 38 -10.95 -7.28 13.31
N GLU A 39 -10.46 -6.81 14.46
CA GLU A 39 -9.15 -7.18 15.01
C GLU A 39 -9.09 -8.66 15.41
N ASN A 40 -10.11 -9.18 16.06
CA ASN A 40 -10.21 -10.60 16.40
C ASN A 40 -10.17 -11.49 15.15
N LEU A 41 -10.87 -11.08 14.08
CA LEU A 41 -10.87 -11.79 12.80
C LEU A 41 -9.53 -11.65 12.05
N ALA A 42 -8.82 -10.54 12.22
CA ALA A 42 -7.54 -10.28 11.57
C ALA A 42 -6.36 -11.01 12.26
N SER A 43 -6.48 -11.36 13.56
CA SER A 43 -5.40 -12.00 14.33
C SER A 43 -4.82 -13.23 13.64
N PRO A 44 -5.58 -14.24 13.16
CA PRO A 44 -5.02 -15.40 12.48
C PRO A 44 -4.27 -15.04 11.18
N ILE A 45 -4.61 -13.91 10.55
CA ILE A 45 -3.92 -13.40 9.37
C ILE A 45 -2.58 -12.78 9.77
N PHE A 46 -2.57 -11.94 10.80
CA PHE A 46 -1.35 -11.30 11.32
C PHE A 46 -0.37 -12.33 11.92
N ASP A 47 -0.89 -13.38 12.53
CA ASP A 47 -0.10 -14.48 13.08
C ASP A 47 0.43 -15.44 12.00
N GLY A 48 0.09 -15.21 10.72
CA GLY A 48 0.54 -16.03 9.59
C GLY A 48 -0.15 -17.39 9.47
N LEU A 49 -1.19 -17.64 10.27
CA LEU A 49 -1.98 -18.89 10.25
C LEU A 49 -2.91 -18.96 9.03
N MET A 50 -3.29 -17.80 8.49
CA MET A 50 -4.10 -17.68 7.29
C MET A 50 -3.39 -16.80 6.27
N LYS A 51 -2.99 -17.39 5.14
CA LYS A 51 -2.28 -16.70 4.06
C LYS A 51 -2.61 -17.28 2.69
N CYS A 52 -2.55 -16.41 1.68
CA CYS A 52 -2.55 -16.75 0.27
C CYS A 52 -1.77 -15.68 -0.50
N HIS A 53 -1.93 -15.60 -1.82
CA HIS A 53 -1.25 -14.58 -2.64
C HIS A 53 -1.55 -13.15 -2.18
N ASP A 54 -2.81 -12.82 -1.85
CA ASP A 54 -3.26 -11.47 -1.51
C ASP A 54 -3.33 -11.19 -0.01
N VAL A 55 -3.44 -12.24 0.79
CA VAL A 55 -3.49 -12.18 2.25
C VAL A 55 -2.13 -12.59 2.82
N PRO A 56 -1.50 -11.79 3.67
CA PRO A 56 -2.05 -10.69 4.49
C PRO A 56 -1.98 -9.28 3.88
N ARG A 57 -1.36 -9.09 2.70
CA ARG A 57 -1.04 -7.75 2.14
C ARG A 57 -2.23 -6.79 2.12
N ASN A 58 -3.38 -7.25 1.67
CA ASN A 58 -4.59 -6.44 1.58
C ASN A 58 -5.13 -6.01 2.96
N ILE A 59 -4.92 -6.82 4.01
CA ILE A 59 -5.30 -6.48 5.38
C ILE A 59 -4.29 -5.51 6.00
N TRP A 60 -2.99 -5.73 5.81
CA TRP A 60 -1.98 -4.74 6.23
C TRP A 60 -2.21 -3.37 5.59
N LEU A 61 -2.56 -3.32 4.30
CA LEU A 61 -2.90 -2.06 3.62
C LEU A 61 -4.08 -1.35 4.31
N LEU A 62 -5.15 -2.09 4.62
CA LEU A 62 -6.33 -1.55 5.29
C LEU A 62 -5.99 -0.92 6.65
N TYR A 63 -5.21 -1.65 7.45
CA TYR A 63 -4.78 -1.16 8.77
C TYR A 63 -3.74 -0.05 8.69
N LEU A 64 -2.85 -0.08 7.68
CA LEU A 64 -1.90 1.00 7.41
C LEU A 64 -2.63 2.31 7.08
N GLN A 65 -3.62 2.27 6.20
CA GLN A 65 -4.42 3.45 5.86
C GLN A 65 -5.09 4.03 7.10
N ARG A 66 -5.74 3.19 7.91
CA ARG A 66 -6.35 3.62 9.17
C ARG A 66 -5.31 4.24 10.12
N ALA A 67 -4.18 3.59 10.32
CA ALA A 67 -3.14 4.11 11.21
C ALA A 67 -2.62 5.48 10.75
N LEU A 68 -2.53 5.73 9.43
CA LEU A 68 -2.20 7.03 8.88
C LEU A 68 -3.30 8.08 9.14
N ASP A 69 -4.57 7.71 8.97
CA ASP A 69 -5.71 8.61 9.18
C ASP A 69 -5.81 9.05 10.66
N TYR A 70 -5.50 8.15 11.59
CA TYR A 70 -5.47 8.43 13.04
C TYR A 70 -4.11 8.92 13.56
N LYS A 71 -3.13 9.13 12.67
CA LYS A 71 -1.76 9.59 13.00
C LYS A 71 -1.00 8.65 13.96
N GLU A 72 -1.33 7.37 13.95
CA GLU A 72 -0.65 6.33 14.72
C GLU A 72 0.66 5.91 14.02
N LEU A 73 1.64 6.85 13.95
CA LEU A 73 2.81 6.70 13.08
C LEU A 73 3.68 5.48 13.40
N SER A 74 3.79 5.08 14.66
CA SER A 74 4.54 3.87 15.03
C SER A 74 3.90 2.61 14.46
N LYS A 75 2.58 2.46 14.61
CA LYS A 75 1.80 1.34 14.06
C LYS A 75 1.84 1.35 12.53
N ALA A 76 1.67 2.54 11.92
CA ALA A 76 1.76 2.72 10.48
C ALA A 76 3.14 2.28 9.96
N SER A 77 4.23 2.65 10.62
CA SER A 77 5.60 2.28 10.24
C SER A 77 5.80 0.76 10.26
N SER A 78 5.37 0.08 11.31
CA SER A 78 5.45 -1.39 11.41
C SER A 78 4.67 -2.08 10.29
N LEU A 79 3.43 -1.64 10.01
CA LEU A 79 2.60 -2.17 8.94
C LEU A 79 3.21 -1.92 7.55
N ALA A 80 3.80 -0.73 7.34
CA ALA A 80 4.48 -0.40 6.09
C ALA A 80 5.71 -1.28 5.84
N GLU A 81 6.51 -1.59 6.87
CA GLU A 81 7.64 -2.52 6.77
C GLU A 81 7.16 -3.95 6.41
N SER A 82 6.12 -4.45 7.09
CA SER A 82 5.55 -5.77 6.80
C SER A 82 5.01 -5.85 5.36
N LEU A 83 4.30 -4.81 4.92
CA LEU A 83 3.75 -4.73 3.58
C LEU A 83 4.87 -4.65 2.52
N TYR A 84 5.90 -3.85 2.76
CA TYR A 84 7.05 -3.74 1.87
C TYR A 84 7.85 -5.05 1.75
N ALA A 85 8.04 -5.75 2.87
CA ALA A 85 8.78 -7.02 2.90
C ALA A 85 8.12 -8.14 2.08
N THR A 86 6.79 -8.07 1.91
CA THR A 86 6.02 -9.06 1.14
C THR A 86 5.69 -8.61 -0.27
N SER A 87 6.00 -7.36 -0.61
CA SER A 87 5.78 -6.81 -1.95
C SER A 87 6.92 -7.20 -2.88
N THR A 88 6.58 -7.59 -4.11
CA THR A 88 7.56 -7.93 -5.12
C THR A 88 8.05 -6.67 -5.81
N LEU A 89 9.32 -6.38 -5.64
CA LEU A 89 9.96 -5.22 -6.26
C LEU A 89 9.97 -5.37 -7.79
N GLY A 90 9.26 -4.48 -8.48
CA GLY A 90 9.10 -4.50 -9.94
C GLY A 90 7.79 -5.11 -10.42
N ASP A 91 6.96 -5.65 -9.54
CA ASP A 91 5.62 -6.08 -9.89
C ASP A 91 4.66 -4.87 -9.94
N PRO A 92 4.10 -4.53 -11.11
CA PRO A 92 3.13 -3.43 -11.23
C PRO A 92 1.88 -3.65 -10.38
N SER A 93 1.55 -4.90 -10.05
CA SER A 93 0.39 -5.22 -9.21
C SER A 93 0.52 -4.67 -7.78
N ASP A 94 1.75 -4.49 -7.31
CA ASP A 94 2.05 -4.01 -5.96
C ASP A 94 2.12 -2.47 -5.84
N LEU A 95 1.97 -1.75 -6.95
CA LEU A 95 2.08 -0.29 -6.96
C LEU A 95 1.11 0.41 -6.01
N GLY A 96 -0.10 -0.13 -5.85
CA GLY A 96 -1.07 0.39 -4.90
C GLY A 96 -0.57 0.35 -3.45
N TYR A 97 0.17 -0.69 -3.09
CA TYR A 97 0.82 -0.82 -1.78
C TYR A 97 1.94 0.20 -1.61
N PHE A 98 2.76 0.40 -2.65
CA PHE A 98 3.86 1.36 -2.61
C PHE A 98 3.39 2.80 -2.42
N GLY A 99 2.22 3.17 -2.92
CA GLY A 99 1.62 4.48 -2.65
C GLY A 99 1.34 4.71 -1.17
N ALA A 100 0.75 3.72 -0.49
CA ALA A 100 0.48 3.80 0.95
C ALA A 100 1.78 3.76 1.79
N ILE A 101 2.73 2.90 1.41
CA ILE A 101 4.06 2.81 2.04
C ILE A 101 4.80 4.14 1.90
N LEU A 102 4.77 4.74 0.72
CA LEU A 102 5.42 6.02 0.43
C LEU A 102 4.85 7.14 1.31
N ARG A 103 3.52 7.22 1.46
CA ARG A 103 2.87 8.17 2.39
C ARG A 103 3.38 7.98 3.81
N CYS A 104 3.43 6.75 4.30
CA CYS A 104 3.91 6.45 5.64
C CYS A 104 5.40 6.84 5.82
N TRP A 105 6.26 6.34 4.94
CA TRP A 105 7.70 6.57 5.03
C TRP A 105 8.11 8.02 4.80
N THR A 106 7.28 8.82 4.14
CA THR A 106 7.50 10.28 4.03
C THR A 106 7.68 10.92 5.40
N PHE A 107 6.93 10.44 6.41
CA PHE A 107 6.97 10.96 7.78
C PHE A 107 7.87 10.15 8.72
N THR A 108 7.96 8.84 8.51
CA THR A 108 8.64 7.93 9.44
C THR A 108 10.05 7.52 9.02
N ALA A 109 10.33 7.49 7.70
CA ALA A 109 11.59 7.04 7.14
C ALA A 109 11.93 7.76 5.81
N PRO A 110 12.19 9.09 5.80
CA PRO A 110 12.32 9.91 4.58
C PRO A 110 13.35 9.39 3.57
N LYS A 111 14.47 8.81 4.03
CA LYS A 111 15.48 8.20 3.15
C LYS A 111 14.94 6.98 2.40
N LYS A 112 14.12 6.13 3.05
CA LYS A 112 13.45 5.00 2.40
C LYS A 112 12.39 5.50 1.43
N ALA A 113 11.61 6.52 1.81
CA ALA A 113 10.63 7.15 0.93
C ALA A 113 11.28 7.68 -0.36
N THR A 114 12.40 8.37 -0.27
CA THR A 114 13.15 8.86 -1.45
C THR A 114 13.59 7.73 -2.37
N LYS A 115 14.10 6.63 -1.83
CA LYS A 115 14.49 5.46 -2.63
C LYS A 115 13.29 4.83 -3.33
N LEU A 116 12.19 4.67 -2.60
CA LEU A 116 10.95 4.10 -3.12
C LEU A 116 10.39 4.97 -4.25
N PHE A 117 10.28 6.28 -4.01
CA PHE A 117 9.79 7.25 -4.99
C PHE A 117 10.60 7.19 -6.29
N LYS A 118 11.92 7.30 -6.20
CA LYS A 118 12.82 7.22 -7.37
C LYS A 118 12.64 5.93 -8.16
N ARG A 119 12.54 4.81 -7.46
CA ARG A 119 12.46 3.48 -8.07
C ARG A 119 11.18 3.29 -8.88
N TYR A 120 10.04 3.78 -8.39
CA TYR A 120 8.74 3.48 -9.00
C TYR A 120 8.24 4.58 -9.93
N LEU A 121 8.75 5.80 -9.81
CA LEU A 121 8.38 6.87 -10.73
C LEU A 121 8.82 6.56 -12.18
N ILE A 122 9.91 5.81 -12.38
CA ILE A 122 10.38 5.41 -13.71
C ILE A 122 9.46 4.43 -14.43
N HIS A 123 8.57 3.75 -13.69
CA HIS A 123 7.64 2.76 -14.22
C HIS A 123 6.26 3.34 -14.57
N TRP A 124 6.15 4.65 -14.70
CA TRP A 124 4.88 5.34 -14.95
C TRP A 124 4.11 4.82 -16.16
N GLU A 125 4.78 4.24 -17.16
CA GLU A 125 4.17 3.73 -18.39
C GLU A 125 3.54 2.34 -18.26
N VAL A 126 4.01 1.53 -17.33
CA VAL A 126 3.65 0.11 -17.24
C VAL A 126 2.27 -0.10 -16.59
N LEU A 127 1.52 0.99 -16.34
CA LEU A 127 0.44 0.97 -15.38
C LEU A 127 -0.92 0.93 -16.06
N TRP A 128 -1.33 -0.26 -16.43
CA TRP A 128 -2.67 -0.57 -16.94
C TRP A 128 -3.78 -0.40 -15.89
N ASP A 129 -3.44 -0.52 -14.60
CA ASP A 129 -4.38 -0.39 -13.49
C ASP A 129 -4.42 1.05 -12.97
N LYS A 130 -5.39 1.82 -13.45
CA LYS A 130 -5.58 3.23 -13.09
C LYS A 130 -5.75 3.45 -11.58
N GLN A 131 -6.36 2.51 -10.86
CA GLN A 131 -6.60 2.65 -9.42
C GLN A 131 -5.30 2.51 -8.62
N LYS A 132 -4.46 1.54 -8.97
CA LYS A 132 -3.16 1.36 -8.33
C LYS A 132 -2.24 2.53 -8.60
N TRP A 133 -2.25 3.02 -9.85
CA TRP A 133 -1.52 4.22 -10.24
C TRP A 133 -1.95 5.45 -9.45
N PHE A 134 -3.25 5.67 -9.33
CA PHE A 134 -3.79 6.77 -8.54
C PHE A 134 -3.32 6.72 -7.09
N SER A 135 -3.32 5.54 -6.46
CA SER A 135 -2.80 5.35 -5.10
C SER A 135 -1.32 5.75 -5.00
N PHE A 136 -0.51 5.35 -5.99
CA PHE A 136 0.92 5.73 -6.03
C PHE A 136 1.10 7.23 -6.24
N ILE A 137 0.36 7.86 -7.16
CA ILE A 137 0.42 9.32 -7.39
C ILE A 137 0.08 10.10 -6.12
N VAL A 138 -0.95 9.69 -5.39
CA VAL A 138 -1.29 10.33 -4.11
C VAL A 138 -0.12 10.22 -3.12
N GLY A 139 0.51 9.06 -3.03
CA GLY A 139 1.72 8.87 -2.23
C GLY A 139 2.88 9.76 -2.67
N ALA A 140 3.11 9.83 -3.97
CA ALA A 140 4.14 10.68 -4.59
C ALA A 140 3.89 12.18 -4.34
N TRP A 141 2.65 12.60 -4.48
CA TRP A 141 2.26 13.98 -4.19
C TRP A 141 2.50 14.36 -2.72
N VAL A 142 2.12 13.50 -1.77
CA VAL A 142 2.40 13.72 -0.34
C VAL A 142 3.90 13.80 -0.11
N TYR A 143 4.68 12.89 -0.70
CA TYR A 143 6.14 12.90 -0.63
C TYR A 143 6.72 14.23 -1.11
N CYS A 144 6.36 14.70 -2.30
CA CYS A 144 6.85 15.96 -2.85
C CYS A 144 6.44 17.16 -1.98
N LYS A 145 5.19 17.19 -1.52
CA LYS A 145 4.68 18.29 -0.66
C LYS A 145 5.43 18.41 0.66
N VAL A 146 5.78 17.29 1.27
CA VAL A 146 6.51 17.29 2.56
C VAL A 146 8.00 17.52 2.34
N GLN A 147 8.60 16.81 1.38
CA GLN A 147 10.06 16.82 1.21
C GLN A 147 10.59 18.10 0.56
N LYS A 148 9.76 18.87 -0.18
CA LYS A 148 10.20 20.16 -0.77
C LYS A 148 10.71 21.17 0.27
N ALA A 149 10.33 21.05 1.53
CA ALA A 149 10.87 21.87 2.62
C ALA A 149 12.33 21.53 2.97
N HIS A 150 12.78 20.32 2.63
CA HIS A 150 14.09 19.77 2.99
C HIS A 150 14.98 19.53 1.78
N ILE A 151 14.39 19.24 0.62
CA ILE A 151 15.09 18.90 -0.62
C ILE A 151 14.54 19.78 -1.73
N LYS A 152 15.38 20.67 -2.30
CA LYS A 152 14.97 21.53 -3.42
C LYS A 152 14.91 20.76 -4.74
N THR A 153 15.92 19.96 -5.00
CA THR A 153 16.07 19.22 -6.26
C THR A 153 16.29 17.75 -6.01
N LEU A 154 15.78 16.93 -6.94
CA LEU A 154 15.94 15.48 -6.90
C LEU A 154 16.48 14.99 -8.25
N LYS A 155 17.51 14.15 -8.23
CA LYS A 155 18.00 13.47 -9.42
C LYS A 155 17.11 12.26 -9.69
N LEU A 156 16.45 12.25 -10.87
CA LEU A 156 15.58 11.18 -11.35
C LEU A 156 16.05 10.75 -12.73
N GLU A 157 16.23 9.46 -12.94
CA GLU A 157 16.57 8.89 -14.23
C GLU A 157 15.30 8.44 -14.94
N LEU A 158 14.53 9.40 -15.46
CA LEU A 158 13.33 9.11 -16.24
C LEU A 158 13.69 8.68 -17.65
N PRO A 159 12.90 7.76 -18.26
CA PRO A 159 13.07 7.40 -19.66
C PRO A 159 12.89 8.62 -20.57
N SER A 160 13.63 8.68 -21.69
CA SER A 160 13.63 9.83 -22.62
C SER A 160 12.26 10.13 -23.25
N HIS A 161 11.39 9.13 -23.33
CA HIS A 161 10.02 9.27 -23.84
C HIS A 161 9.01 9.71 -22.74
N CYS A 162 9.46 9.86 -21.49
CA CYS A 162 8.62 10.42 -20.44
C CYS A 162 8.31 11.89 -20.72
N PRO A 163 7.03 12.33 -20.69
CA PRO A 163 6.68 13.75 -20.92
C PRO A 163 7.38 14.74 -19.98
N PHE A 164 7.85 14.26 -18.84
CA PHE A 164 8.57 15.07 -17.85
C PHE A 164 10.09 14.90 -17.93
N TRP A 165 10.59 14.16 -18.92
CA TRP A 165 12.04 13.91 -19.07
C TRP A 165 12.81 15.22 -19.24
N LYS A 166 13.96 15.28 -18.61
CA LYS A 166 14.93 16.38 -18.73
C LYS A 166 16.33 15.79 -18.91
N GLU A 167 17.10 16.32 -19.84
CA GLU A 167 18.49 15.90 -20.10
C GLU A 167 19.38 16.00 -18.86
N THR A 168 19.15 17.00 -18.01
CA THR A 168 19.88 17.19 -16.75
C THR A 168 19.57 16.14 -15.69
N ASN A 169 18.46 15.40 -15.83
CA ASN A 169 17.93 14.48 -14.81
C ASN A 169 17.73 15.14 -13.43
N ILE A 170 17.69 16.48 -13.37
CA ILE A 170 17.50 17.25 -12.12
C ILE A 170 16.12 17.88 -12.15
N TYR A 171 15.32 17.57 -11.14
CA TYR A 171 13.93 17.98 -11.03
C TYR A 171 13.72 18.78 -9.75
N ASP A 172 13.04 19.92 -9.88
CA ASP A 172 12.57 20.70 -8.74
C ASP A 172 11.36 19.98 -8.12
N LEU A 173 11.46 19.66 -6.84
CA LEU A 173 10.36 18.98 -6.12
C LEU A 173 9.09 19.83 -6.02
N ALA A 174 9.18 21.14 -6.14
CA ALA A 174 8.00 22.00 -6.14
C ALA A 174 7.22 21.96 -7.46
N GLN A 175 7.85 21.45 -8.53
CA GLN A 175 7.29 21.35 -9.88
C GLN A 175 6.81 19.92 -10.23
N LEU A 176 7.20 18.92 -9.44
CA LEU A 176 6.72 17.54 -9.54
C LEU A 176 5.40 17.37 -8.77
#